data_0b8a0ccae378943561349246d4dbf290
#
_entry.id   0b8a0ccae378943561349246d4dbf290
#
_cell.length_a   1.000
_cell.length_b   1.000
_cell.length_c   1.000
_cell.angle_alpha   90.00
_cell.angle_beta   90.00
_cell.angle_gamma   90.00
#
_symmetry.space_group_name_H-M   'P 1'
#
loop_
_entity.id
_entity.type
_entity.pdbx_description
1 polymer ?
#
loop_
_entity_poly.entity_id
_entity_poly.type
_entity_poly.pdbx_seq_one_letter_code
_entity_poly.pdbx_strand_id
1 'polypeptide(L)'
;MSFQMCRRNWLGMAAGSVAAGTGLLGPLNPPLRAANYEPAWDKSIDQGLQWIANTQSRLGHWTAGNYPAAMTALAGTALLCSGSTTTQGPYAKYIRRAVDYLSSKARKNGLIGNPLRDNRYTYGHGFSMLFLSQVLGEEEDLERRHELIDLLTQAVQFSGQAQTSSGGWGYVSAKDGSNFDEGSTTITQVQGLRGCRNAGIPVSAEVIEKARKYIYRCKNADGGISYSSRNRGTSRPAITAAALATLYNAGDYDSQHVPDMFAYCKKNLYPITDQNRSFGHWHYTYLYYSQVVYRQGASEWEVFRNKLYNRIVSEQQTNGSWLGNIGPIYVTAINLIVLQLDRAYLPIFQR
;
A
#
# COMPACT_ATOMS: atom_id res chain seq x y z
N MET A 1 -24.10 0.98 -22.02
CA MET A 1 -23.31 -0.28 -22.05
C MET A 1 -21.87 0.08 -21.79
N SER A 2 -21.43 -0.03 -20.55
CA SER A 2 -20.02 0.24 -20.14
C SER A 2 -19.29 -1.09 -20.19
N PHE A 3 -18.38 -1.26 -21.14
CA PHE A 3 -17.46 -2.40 -21.19
C PHE A 3 -16.45 -2.23 -20.05
N GLN A 4 -16.62 -2.97 -18.96
CA GLN A 4 -15.56 -3.13 -17.97
C GLN A 4 -14.56 -4.16 -18.49
N MET A 5 -13.36 -3.69 -18.86
CA MET A 5 -12.25 -4.57 -19.22
C MET A 5 -11.56 -5.11 -17.96
N CYS A 6 -11.50 -6.43 -17.82
CA CYS A 6 -10.70 -7.13 -16.83
C CYS A 6 -9.20 -6.81 -17.04
N ARG A 7 -8.40 -6.79 -15.95
CA ARG A 7 -6.93 -6.55 -15.99
C ARG A 7 -6.19 -7.36 -17.07
N ARG A 8 -6.62 -8.60 -17.30
CA ARG A 8 -6.03 -9.48 -18.34
C ARG A 8 -6.23 -8.94 -19.76
N ASN A 9 -7.35 -8.28 -20.03
CA ASN A 9 -7.66 -7.73 -21.36
C ASN A 9 -6.95 -6.40 -21.61
N TRP A 10 -6.59 -5.65 -20.58
CA TRP A 10 -5.91 -4.36 -20.71
C TRP A 10 -4.45 -4.51 -21.16
N LEU A 11 -3.75 -5.56 -20.69
CA LEU A 11 -2.39 -5.89 -21.13
C LEU A 11 -2.33 -6.42 -22.58
N GLY A 12 -3.45 -6.94 -23.11
CA GLY A 12 -3.53 -7.44 -24.49
C GLY A 12 -3.85 -6.37 -25.55
N MET A 13 -4.43 -5.23 -25.16
CA MET A 13 -4.86 -4.20 -26.13
C MET A 13 -3.85 -3.09 -26.41
N ALA A 14 -2.81 -2.94 -25.62
CA ALA A 14 -1.74 -1.98 -25.88
C ALA A 14 -0.78 -2.40 -27.00
N ALA A 15 -0.92 -3.62 -27.54
CA ALA A 15 -0.05 -4.18 -28.59
C ALA A 15 -0.70 -4.27 -29.99
N GLY A 16 -1.88 -3.70 -30.21
CA GLY A 16 -2.64 -3.93 -31.42
C GLY A 16 -3.10 -2.70 -32.18
N SER A 17 -2.20 -1.92 -32.73
CA SER A 17 -2.51 -1.02 -33.84
C SER A 17 -1.23 -0.72 -34.60
N VAL A 18 -0.89 -1.52 -35.59
CA VAL A 18 -0.36 -1.20 -36.92
C VAL A 18 0.06 -2.47 -37.66
N ALA A 19 -0.33 -2.55 -38.92
CA ALA A 19 0.11 -3.41 -40.01
C ALA A 19 -0.68 -4.70 -40.28
N ALA A 20 -1.54 -4.62 -41.29
CA ALA A 20 -1.87 -5.73 -42.17
C ALA A 20 -0.60 -6.13 -42.95
N GLY A 21 -0.06 -7.28 -42.60
CA GLY A 21 1.06 -7.91 -43.28
C GLY A 21 1.11 -9.37 -42.89
N THR A 22 0.87 -10.25 -43.85
CA THR A 22 0.97 -11.71 -43.77
C THR A 22 2.32 -12.15 -43.22
N GLY A 23 2.35 -12.92 -42.16
CA GLY A 23 3.58 -13.62 -41.79
C GLY A 23 3.71 -14.00 -40.31
N LEU A 24 3.61 -15.31 -40.03
CA LEU A 24 4.24 -16.00 -38.90
C LEU A 24 3.96 -15.47 -37.50
N LEU A 25 3.06 -16.13 -36.79
CA LEU A 25 2.95 -16.08 -35.32
C LEU A 25 4.29 -16.57 -34.71
N GLY A 26 5.18 -15.63 -34.46
CA GLY A 26 6.34 -15.85 -33.59
C GLY A 26 5.86 -16.04 -32.14
N PRO A 27 6.64 -16.74 -31.29
CA PRO A 27 6.26 -16.95 -29.90
C PRO A 27 6.01 -15.61 -29.20
N LEU A 28 4.88 -15.48 -28.49
CA LEU A 28 4.57 -14.37 -27.63
C LEU A 28 5.76 -14.16 -26.67
N ASN A 29 6.51 -13.09 -26.88
CA ASN A 29 7.58 -12.73 -25.97
C ASN A 29 7.01 -12.61 -24.55
N PRO A 30 7.58 -13.31 -23.56
CA PRO A 30 7.22 -13.06 -22.17
C PRO A 30 7.46 -11.58 -21.84
N PRO A 31 6.69 -11.00 -20.92
CA PRO A 31 6.91 -9.61 -20.52
C PRO A 31 8.39 -9.41 -20.19
N LEU A 32 9.00 -8.35 -20.75
CA LEU A 32 10.41 -8.01 -20.56
C LEU A 32 10.70 -7.97 -19.06
N ARG A 33 11.24 -9.06 -18.51
CA ARG A 33 11.86 -9.03 -17.19
C ARG A 33 13.02 -8.05 -17.27
N ALA A 34 13.06 -7.10 -16.33
CA ALA A 34 14.16 -6.16 -16.23
C ALA A 34 15.51 -6.91 -16.29
N ALA A 35 16.47 -6.40 -17.04
CA ALA A 35 17.71 -7.08 -17.41
C ALA A 35 18.59 -7.60 -16.24
N ASN A 36 18.24 -7.27 -14.98
CA ASN A 36 18.97 -7.63 -13.76
C ASN A 36 18.03 -8.22 -12.68
N TYR A 37 17.07 -9.03 -13.07
CA TYR A 37 16.17 -9.71 -12.11
C TYR A 37 16.81 -11.02 -11.63
N GLU A 38 17.00 -11.15 -10.31
CA GLU A 38 17.67 -12.32 -9.72
C GLU A 38 16.66 -13.42 -9.34
N PRO A 39 16.87 -14.71 -9.74
CA PRO A 39 16.00 -15.81 -9.37
C PRO A 39 15.85 -16.01 -7.86
N ALA A 40 16.85 -15.59 -7.07
CA ALA A 40 16.80 -15.65 -5.62
C ALA A 40 15.66 -14.82 -5.02
N TRP A 41 15.26 -13.73 -5.69
CA TRP A 41 14.14 -12.89 -5.25
C TRP A 41 12.81 -13.62 -5.40
N ASP A 42 12.57 -14.32 -6.52
CA ASP A 42 11.35 -15.14 -6.70
C ASP A 42 11.24 -16.22 -5.63
N LYS A 43 12.32 -16.93 -5.36
CA LYS A 43 12.35 -17.94 -4.31
C LYS A 43 12.00 -17.35 -2.94
N SER A 44 12.55 -16.20 -2.62
CA SER A 44 12.29 -15.50 -1.36
C SER A 44 10.81 -15.05 -1.26
N ILE A 45 10.26 -14.52 -2.36
CA ILE A 45 8.85 -14.14 -2.44
C ILE A 45 7.95 -15.36 -2.21
N ASP A 46 8.20 -16.47 -2.92
CA ASP A 46 7.38 -17.67 -2.82
C ASP A 46 7.39 -18.26 -1.40
N GLN A 47 8.55 -18.32 -0.74
CA GLN A 47 8.67 -18.77 0.64
C GLN A 47 7.90 -17.86 1.60
N GLY A 48 7.99 -16.55 1.42
CA GLY A 48 7.28 -15.57 2.25
C GLY A 48 5.75 -15.64 2.06
N LEU A 49 5.28 -15.76 0.83
CA LEU A 49 3.85 -15.91 0.51
C LEU A 49 3.29 -17.21 1.10
N GLN A 50 4.04 -18.30 1.00
CA GLN A 50 3.66 -19.58 1.60
C GLN A 50 3.59 -19.48 3.13
N TRP A 51 4.55 -18.78 3.76
CA TRP A 51 4.52 -18.55 5.21
C TRP A 51 3.28 -17.73 5.62
N ILE A 52 2.95 -16.64 4.91
CA ILE A 52 1.72 -15.87 5.15
C ILE A 52 0.50 -16.79 5.03
N ALA A 53 0.38 -17.56 3.96
CA ALA A 53 -0.75 -18.46 3.76
C ALA A 53 -0.90 -19.47 4.91
N ASN A 54 0.20 -20.09 5.35
CA ASN A 54 0.20 -21.11 6.40
C ASN A 54 -0.08 -20.56 7.80
N THR A 55 0.13 -19.26 8.03
CA THR A 55 -0.07 -18.62 9.33
C THR A 55 -1.43 -17.94 9.48
N GLN A 56 -2.30 -18.00 8.46
CA GLN A 56 -3.65 -17.48 8.57
C GLN A 56 -4.46 -18.21 9.63
N SER A 57 -5.10 -17.47 10.54
CA SER A 57 -5.99 -18.05 11.55
C SER A 57 -7.21 -18.75 10.93
N ARG A 58 -7.86 -19.62 11.68
CA ARG A 58 -9.12 -20.26 11.24
C ARG A 58 -10.24 -19.26 10.93
N LEU A 59 -10.19 -18.07 11.52
CA LEU A 59 -11.14 -16.98 11.28
C LEU A 59 -10.78 -16.10 10.08
N GLY A 60 -9.71 -16.41 9.34
CA GLY A 60 -9.33 -15.69 8.14
C GLY A 60 -8.43 -14.47 8.35
N HIS A 61 -7.97 -14.21 9.57
CA HIS A 61 -7.15 -13.05 9.89
C HIS A 61 -5.72 -13.41 10.30
N TRP A 62 -4.88 -12.39 10.33
CA TRP A 62 -3.57 -12.38 10.99
C TRP A 62 -3.56 -11.28 12.05
N THR A 63 -2.67 -11.41 13.02
CA THR A 63 -2.52 -10.39 14.06
C THR A 63 -1.08 -10.25 14.53
N ALA A 64 -0.72 -9.02 14.89
CA ALA A 64 0.42 -8.69 15.73
C ALA A 64 -0.11 -7.75 16.82
N GLY A 65 -0.01 -8.16 18.08
CA GLY A 65 -0.65 -7.44 19.18
C GLY A 65 -2.16 -7.26 18.95
N ASN A 66 -2.66 -6.07 19.17
CA ASN A 66 -4.09 -5.74 19.07
C ASN A 66 -4.52 -5.19 17.70
N TYR A 67 -3.76 -5.50 16.61
CA TYR A 67 -3.97 -4.90 15.29
C TYR A 67 -4.42 -5.89 14.20
N PRO A 68 -5.46 -6.72 14.44
CA PRO A 68 -5.86 -7.75 13.47
C PRO A 68 -6.33 -7.16 12.14
N ALA A 69 -7.04 -6.03 12.12
CA ALA A 69 -7.49 -5.41 10.87
C ALA A 69 -6.31 -4.97 10.00
N ALA A 70 -5.33 -4.25 10.59
CA ALA A 70 -4.15 -3.80 9.87
C ALA A 70 -3.32 -4.98 9.33
N MET A 71 -3.08 -5.99 10.16
CA MET A 71 -2.28 -7.16 9.77
C MET A 71 -2.97 -7.98 8.68
N THR A 72 -4.29 -8.13 8.77
CA THR A 72 -5.08 -8.86 7.76
C THR A 72 -5.06 -8.13 6.42
N ALA A 73 -5.24 -6.82 6.43
CA ALA A 73 -5.19 -6.02 5.21
C ALA A 73 -3.81 -6.05 4.54
N LEU A 74 -2.73 -5.90 5.31
CA LEU A 74 -1.35 -5.97 4.78
C LEU A 74 -1.03 -7.35 4.22
N ALA A 75 -1.35 -8.43 4.96
CA ALA A 75 -1.14 -9.80 4.50
C ALA A 75 -1.95 -10.11 3.25
N GLY A 76 -3.23 -9.71 3.22
CA GLY A 76 -4.09 -9.84 2.04
C GLY A 76 -3.54 -9.07 0.83
N THR A 77 -3.04 -7.84 1.03
CA THR A 77 -2.40 -7.05 -0.03
C THR A 77 -1.14 -7.75 -0.57
N ALA A 78 -0.31 -8.33 0.31
CA ALA A 78 0.88 -9.09 -0.13
C ALA A 78 0.50 -10.31 -0.98
N LEU A 79 -0.59 -11.02 -0.63
CA LEU A 79 -1.11 -12.14 -1.42
C LEU A 79 -1.70 -11.67 -2.76
N LEU A 80 -2.40 -10.52 -2.81
CA LEU A 80 -2.88 -9.93 -4.07
C LEU A 80 -1.73 -9.54 -5.00
N CYS A 81 -0.61 -9.05 -4.45
CA CYS A 81 0.59 -8.70 -5.22
C CYS A 81 1.18 -9.90 -5.97
N SER A 82 0.85 -11.15 -5.61
CA SER A 82 1.23 -12.35 -6.37
C SER A 82 0.46 -12.55 -7.67
N GLY A 83 -0.60 -11.75 -7.90
CA GLY A 83 -1.54 -11.92 -9.00
C GLY A 83 -2.71 -12.87 -8.68
N SER A 84 -2.79 -13.41 -7.46
CA SER A 84 -3.96 -14.15 -7.00
C SER A 84 -5.13 -13.19 -6.74
N THR A 85 -6.36 -13.66 -6.97
CA THR A 85 -7.62 -12.94 -6.68
C THR A 85 -8.44 -13.72 -5.64
N THR A 86 -9.68 -13.34 -5.41
CA THR A 86 -10.62 -14.10 -4.53
C THR A 86 -11.04 -15.44 -5.14
N THR A 87 -10.89 -15.63 -6.45
CA THR A 87 -11.33 -16.80 -7.20
C THR A 87 -10.20 -17.56 -7.88
N GLN A 88 -9.08 -16.89 -8.21
CA GLN A 88 -8.00 -17.44 -9.01
C GLN A 88 -6.64 -17.37 -8.30
N GLY A 89 -5.77 -18.32 -8.64
CA GLY A 89 -4.41 -18.41 -8.12
C GLY A 89 -4.29 -19.19 -6.81
N PRO A 90 -3.04 -19.50 -6.40
CA PRO A 90 -2.77 -20.39 -5.26
C PRO A 90 -3.22 -19.82 -3.91
N TYR A 91 -3.40 -18.50 -3.81
CA TYR A 91 -3.77 -17.83 -2.57
C TYR A 91 -5.23 -17.40 -2.51
N ALA A 92 -6.08 -17.76 -3.47
CA ALA A 92 -7.47 -17.34 -3.60
C ALA A 92 -8.28 -17.55 -2.30
N LYS A 93 -8.23 -18.75 -1.72
CA LYS A 93 -8.96 -19.07 -0.47
C LYS A 93 -8.54 -18.20 0.71
N TYR A 94 -7.27 -17.83 0.79
CA TYR A 94 -6.75 -17.01 1.89
C TYR A 94 -7.16 -15.55 1.73
N ILE A 95 -7.14 -15.04 0.51
CA ILE A 95 -7.63 -13.70 0.17
C ILE A 95 -9.13 -13.60 0.49
N ARG A 96 -9.94 -14.57 0.04
CA ARG A 96 -11.38 -14.60 0.32
C ARG A 96 -11.67 -14.55 1.81
N ARG A 97 -11.00 -15.38 2.62
CA ARG A 97 -11.19 -15.39 4.08
C ARG A 97 -10.73 -14.08 4.74
N ALA A 98 -9.71 -13.41 4.21
CA ALA A 98 -9.30 -12.10 4.68
C ALA A 98 -10.37 -11.04 4.36
N VAL A 99 -10.99 -11.08 3.18
CA VAL A 99 -12.13 -10.22 2.82
C VAL A 99 -13.29 -10.45 3.79
N ASP A 100 -13.70 -11.72 3.98
CA ASP A 100 -14.82 -12.06 4.86
C ASP A 100 -14.56 -11.58 6.31
N TYR A 101 -13.33 -11.74 6.80
CA TYR A 101 -12.96 -11.24 8.12
C TYR A 101 -13.06 -9.71 8.20
N LEU A 102 -12.49 -8.96 7.27
CA LEU A 102 -12.54 -7.50 7.30
C LEU A 102 -13.97 -6.96 7.12
N SER A 103 -14.76 -7.57 6.25
CA SER A 103 -16.17 -7.24 6.08
C SER A 103 -16.94 -7.44 7.39
N SER A 104 -16.65 -8.53 8.14
CA SER A 104 -17.25 -8.78 9.47
C SER A 104 -16.84 -7.73 10.53
N LYS A 105 -15.81 -6.92 10.29
CA LYS A 105 -15.36 -5.84 11.18
C LYS A 105 -15.87 -4.47 10.76
N ALA A 106 -16.59 -4.37 9.65
CA ALA A 106 -17.26 -3.14 9.25
C ALA A 106 -18.37 -2.79 10.24
N ARG A 107 -18.40 -1.53 10.65
CA ARG A 107 -19.36 -1.01 11.65
C ARG A 107 -20.37 -0.11 10.95
N LYS A 108 -21.54 0.10 11.58
CA LYS A 108 -22.62 0.97 11.06
C LYS A 108 -22.16 2.40 10.74
N ASN A 109 -21.10 2.90 11.39
CA ASN A 109 -20.54 4.21 11.11
C ASN A 109 -19.48 4.21 10.00
N GLY A 110 -19.26 3.08 9.34
CA GLY A 110 -18.27 2.91 8.26
C GLY A 110 -16.86 2.54 8.71
N LEU A 111 -16.55 2.53 10.02
CA LEU A 111 -15.24 2.09 10.50
C LEU A 111 -15.04 0.60 10.23
N ILE A 112 -13.93 0.22 9.61
CA ILE A 112 -13.45 -1.17 9.53
C ILE A 112 -12.43 -1.36 10.65
N GLY A 113 -12.84 -1.98 11.75
CA GLY A 113 -12.00 -2.19 12.92
C GLY A 113 -12.75 -2.32 14.23
N ASN A 114 -12.01 -2.48 15.33
CA ASN A 114 -12.58 -2.60 16.67
C ASN A 114 -11.95 -1.58 17.64
N PRO A 115 -12.57 -0.39 17.83
CA PRO A 115 -12.02 0.68 18.68
C PRO A 115 -11.94 0.31 20.17
N LEU A 116 -12.64 -0.74 20.60
CA LEU A 116 -12.56 -1.21 22.00
C LEU A 116 -11.26 -2.00 22.28
N ARG A 117 -10.60 -2.50 21.25
CA ARG A 117 -9.38 -3.31 21.36
C ARG A 117 -8.18 -2.69 20.67
N ASP A 118 -8.41 -1.89 19.63
CA ASP A 118 -7.38 -1.25 18.82
C ASP A 118 -7.41 0.26 19.05
N ASN A 119 -6.48 0.75 19.86
CA ASN A 119 -6.32 2.17 20.14
C ASN A 119 -5.66 2.98 19.00
N ARG A 120 -5.37 2.31 17.88
CA ARG A 120 -4.81 2.90 16.64
C ARG A 120 -5.56 2.41 15.40
N TYR A 121 -6.88 2.25 15.52
CA TYR A 121 -7.74 1.63 14.51
C TYR A 121 -7.72 2.31 13.14
N THR A 122 -7.26 3.57 13.04
CA THR A 122 -7.15 4.27 11.76
C THR A 122 -6.14 3.62 10.82
N TYR A 123 -5.05 3.02 11.32
CA TYR A 123 -4.17 2.19 10.47
C TYR A 123 -4.93 1.02 9.83
N GLY A 124 -5.64 0.26 10.68
CA GLY A 124 -6.42 -0.88 10.21
C GLY A 124 -7.47 -0.47 9.19
N HIS A 125 -8.14 0.64 9.42
CA HIS A 125 -9.15 1.20 8.52
C HIS A 125 -8.55 1.57 7.15
N GLY A 126 -7.48 2.35 7.14
CA GLY A 126 -6.82 2.80 5.90
C GLY A 126 -6.26 1.62 5.07
N PHE A 127 -5.56 0.68 5.70
CA PHE A 127 -5.07 -0.52 5.03
C PHE A 127 -6.21 -1.42 4.54
N SER A 128 -7.33 -1.51 5.29
CA SER A 128 -8.50 -2.27 4.85
C SER A 128 -9.18 -1.65 3.63
N MET A 129 -9.32 -0.33 3.58
CA MET A 129 -9.80 0.36 2.37
C MET A 129 -8.90 0.07 1.18
N LEU A 130 -7.57 0.12 1.36
CA LEU A 130 -6.62 -0.22 0.31
C LEU A 130 -6.81 -1.65 -0.19
N PHE A 131 -6.78 -2.62 0.70
CA PHE A 131 -6.91 -4.04 0.34
C PHE A 131 -8.25 -4.34 -0.35
N LEU A 132 -9.37 -3.96 0.29
CA LEU A 132 -10.71 -4.26 -0.22
C LEU A 132 -11.01 -3.54 -1.55
N SER A 133 -10.45 -2.35 -1.77
CA SER A 133 -10.58 -1.66 -3.06
C SER A 133 -9.84 -2.37 -4.21
N GLN A 134 -8.69 -3.00 -3.91
CA GLN A 134 -8.00 -3.82 -4.91
C GLN A 134 -8.77 -5.13 -5.19
N VAL A 135 -9.39 -5.71 -4.17
CA VAL A 135 -10.28 -6.86 -4.34
C VAL A 135 -11.51 -6.48 -5.20
N LEU A 136 -12.16 -5.36 -4.92
CA LEU A 136 -13.34 -4.90 -5.66
C LEU A 136 -13.06 -4.78 -7.17
N GLY A 137 -11.84 -4.38 -7.55
CA GLY A 137 -11.42 -4.29 -8.95
C GLY A 137 -11.44 -5.63 -9.70
N GLU A 138 -11.35 -6.76 -8.98
CA GLU A 138 -11.25 -8.12 -9.52
C GLU A 138 -12.40 -9.05 -9.09
N GLU A 139 -13.36 -8.57 -8.25
CA GLU A 139 -14.47 -9.39 -7.78
C GLU A 139 -15.46 -9.69 -8.91
N GLU A 140 -15.63 -10.97 -9.23
CA GLU A 140 -16.49 -11.46 -10.30
C GLU A 140 -17.91 -11.77 -9.80
N ASP A 141 -18.09 -12.09 -8.52
CA ASP A 141 -19.39 -12.35 -7.90
C ASP A 141 -20.12 -11.03 -7.72
N LEU A 142 -21.30 -10.90 -8.33
CA LEU A 142 -22.07 -9.65 -8.34
C LEU A 142 -22.61 -9.27 -6.95
N GLU A 143 -23.01 -10.24 -6.14
CA GLU A 143 -23.52 -9.98 -4.79
C GLU A 143 -22.40 -9.47 -3.88
N ARG A 144 -21.28 -10.17 -3.85
CA ARG A 144 -20.10 -9.74 -3.09
C ARG A 144 -19.56 -8.39 -3.57
N ARG A 145 -19.64 -8.15 -4.87
CA ARG A 145 -19.24 -6.86 -5.46
C ARG A 145 -20.12 -5.72 -4.93
N HIS A 146 -21.43 -5.90 -4.86
CA HIS A 146 -22.35 -4.91 -4.29
C HIS A 146 -22.08 -4.69 -2.79
N GLU A 147 -21.90 -5.76 -2.02
CA GLU A 147 -21.52 -5.67 -0.60
C GLU A 147 -20.24 -4.88 -0.38
N LEU A 148 -19.19 -5.11 -1.22
CA LEU A 148 -17.93 -4.38 -1.15
C LEU A 148 -18.09 -2.89 -1.54
N ILE A 149 -18.92 -2.57 -2.52
CA ILE A 149 -19.24 -1.19 -2.90
C ILE A 149 -19.88 -0.45 -1.72
N ASP A 150 -20.89 -1.04 -1.09
CA ASP A 150 -21.60 -0.45 0.05
C ASP A 150 -20.66 -0.27 1.24
N LEU A 151 -19.88 -1.28 1.56
CA LEU A 151 -18.89 -1.24 2.64
C LEU A 151 -17.85 -0.14 2.41
N LEU A 152 -17.26 -0.08 1.22
CA LEU A 152 -16.22 0.90 0.89
C LEU A 152 -16.80 2.32 0.80
N THR A 153 -18.03 2.49 0.35
CA THR A 153 -18.70 3.78 0.35
C THR A 153 -18.84 4.32 1.78
N GLN A 154 -19.29 3.49 2.73
CA GLN A 154 -19.35 3.87 4.15
C GLN A 154 -17.95 4.11 4.74
N ALA A 155 -16.96 3.29 4.38
CA ALA A 155 -15.59 3.45 4.86
C ALA A 155 -14.97 4.77 4.40
N VAL A 156 -15.18 5.18 3.16
CA VAL A 156 -14.74 6.48 2.63
C VAL A 156 -15.40 7.63 3.39
N GLN A 157 -16.70 7.54 3.68
CA GLN A 157 -17.42 8.55 4.48
C GLN A 157 -16.85 8.65 5.90
N PHE A 158 -16.59 7.51 6.55
CA PHE A 158 -15.96 7.47 7.86
C PHE A 158 -14.57 8.13 7.83
N SER A 159 -13.73 7.79 6.85
CA SER A 159 -12.40 8.38 6.71
C SER A 159 -12.47 9.92 6.58
N GLY A 160 -13.40 10.45 5.78
CA GLY A 160 -13.62 11.89 5.66
C GLY A 160 -14.06 12.54 7.00
N GLN A 161 -14.93 11.88 7.75
CA GLN A 161 -15.41 12.36 9.07
C GLN A 161 -14.34 12.23 10.17
N ALA A 162 -13.40 11.29 10.02
CA ALA A 162 -12.31 11.05 10.95
C ALA A 162 -11.13 12.04 10.79
N GLN A 163 -11.11 12.80 9.68
CA GLN A 163 -10.08 13.78 9.37
C GLN A 163 -10.03 14.88 10.43
N THR A 164 -8.84 15.25 10.86
CA THR A 164 -8.63 16.33 11.83
C THR A 164 -8.88 17.70 11.20
N SER A 165 -9.06 18.72 12.02
CA SER A 165 -9.20 20.11 11.54
C SER A 165 -7.97 20.63 10.79
N SER A 166 -6.80 20.03 11.03
CA SER A 166 -5.56 20.31 10.29
C SER A 166 -5.44 19.54 8.97
N GLY A 167 -6.34 18.62 8.69
CA GLY A 167 -6.39 17.90 7.41
C GLY A 167 -5.60 16.59 7.37
N GLY A 168 -4.88 16.23 8.44
CA GLY A 168 -4.29 14.90 8.63
C GLY A 168 -5.23 13.94 9.35
N TRP A 169 -4.75 12.78 9.73
CA TRP A 169 -5.43 11.81 10.58
C TRP A 169 -4.55 11.40 11.75
N GLY A 170 -5.17 11.10 12.87
CA GLY A 170 -4.52 10.54 14.04
C GLY A 170 -4.74 9.03 14.17
N TYR A 171 -4.30 8.46 15.29
CA TYR A 171 -4.46 7.03 15.58
C TYR A 171 -5.92 6.60 15.72
N VAL A 172 -6.78 7.54 16.06
CA VAL A 172 -8.24 7.38 16.17
C VAL A 172 -8.92 8.52 15.42
N SER A 173 -10.22 8.40 15.17
CA SER A 173 -11.03 9.48 14.59
C SER A 173 -10.88 10.78 15.39
N ALA A 174 -10.86 11.91 14.70
CA ALA A 174 -10.85 13.23 15.35
C ALA A 174 -12.04 13.43 16.30
N LYS A 175 -13.15 12.73 16.09
CA LYS A 175 -14.33 12.75 16.97
C LYS A 175 -14.15 11.93 18.26
N ASP A 176 -13.31 10.89 18.21
CA ASP A 176 -13.07 9.97 19.32
C ASP A 176 -11.82 10.29 20.11
N GLY A 177 -11.01 11.24 19.65
CA GLY A 177 -9.70 11.61 20.20
C GLY A 177 -9.51 13.10 20.38
N SER A 178 -8.26 13.50 20.59
CA SER A 178 -7.84 14.87 20.82
C SER A 178 -7.71 15.73 19.54
N ASN A 179 -8.26 15.29 18.41
CA ASN A 179 -8.06 15.93 17.12
C ASN A 179 -6.55 16.05 16.77
N PHE A 180 -5.75 15.09 17.20
CA PHE A 180 -4.32 15.00 16.95
C PHE A 180 -4.08 14.30 15.61
N ASP A 181 -3.21 14.88 14.79
CA ASP A 181 -2.78 14.33 13.50
C ASP A 181 -1.34 13.85 13.55
N GLU A 182 -1.01 12.89 12.68
CA GLU A 182 0.37 12.49 12.45
C GLU A 182 0.55 11.87 11.04
N GLY A 183 1.78 11.95 10.51
CA GLY A 183 2.06 11.60 9.12
C GLY A 183 1.86 10.13 8.78
N SER A 184 2.12 9.23 9.73
CA SER A 184 2.11 7.79 9.45
C SER A 184 0.71 7.20 9.29
N THR A 185 -0.31 7.77 9.93
CA THR A 185 -1.71 7.41 9.67
C THR A 185 -2.27 8.12 8.45
N THR A 186 -1.84 9.34 8.21
CA THR A 186 -2.30 10.15 7.07
C THR A 186 -2.08 9.44 5.74
N ILE A 187 -0.90 8.83 5.51
CA ILE A 187 -0.65 8.07 4.28
C ILE A 187 -1.61 6.89 4.12
N THR A 188 -1.91 6.15 5.19
CA THR A 188 -2.78 4.98 5.08
C THR A 188 -4.19 5.36 4.64
N GLN A 189 -4.69 6.50 5.14
CA GLN A 189 -6.00 7.03 4.75
C GLN A 189 -5.98 7.50 3.29
N VAL A 190 -5.03 8.32 2.87
CA VAL A 190 -4.97 8.86 1.50
C VAL A 190 -4.75 7.73 0.48
N GLN A 191 -3.91 6.74 0.78
CA GLN A 191 -3.69 5.60 -0.10
C GLN A 191 -4.95 4.71 -0.20
N GLY A 192 -5.64 4.47 0.92
CA GLY A 192 -6.92 3.76 0.93
C GLY A 192 -8.00 4.49 0.13
N LEU A 193 -8.13 5.81 0.32
CA LEU A 193 -9.04 6.67 -0.45
C LEU A 193 -8.71 6.66 -1.95
N ARG A 194 -7.42 6.70 -2.31
CA ARG A 194 -7.00 6.56 -3.71
C ARG A 194 -7.38 5.21 -4.30
N GLY A 195 -7.19 4.12 -3.53
CA GLY A 195 -7.63 2.78 -3.95
C GLY A 195 -9.13 2.73 -4.19
N CYS A 196 -9.93 3.26 -3.27
CA CYS A 196 -11.39 3.37 -3.42
C CYS A 196 -11.80 4.17 -4.66
N ARG A 197 -11.18 5.33 -4.88
CA ARG A 197 -11.43 6.13 -6.09
C ARG A 197 -11.11 5.37 -7.38
N ASN A 198 -9.99 4.67 -7.42
CA ASN A 198 -9.59 3.86 -8.58
C ASN A 198 -10.59 2.72 -8.84
N ALA A 199 -11.23 2.19 -7.79
CA ALA A 199 -12.27 1.16 -7.88
C ALA A 199 -13.68 1.73 -8.17
N GLY A 200 -13.81 3.05 -8.39
CA GLY A 200 -15.08 3.70 -8.75
C GLY A 200 -15.91 4.20 -7.55
N ILE A 201 -15.38 4.15 -6.33
CA ILE A 201 -16.07 4.70 -5.14
C ILE A 201 -15.83 6.22 -5.08
N PRO A 202 -16.90 7.04 -4.94
CA PRO A 202 -16.75 8.49 -4.82
C PRO A 202 -15.93 8.91 -3.60
N VAL A 203 -14.93 9.76 -3.82
CA VAL A 203 -14.08 10.34 -2.76
C VAL A 203 -14.12 11.85 -2.86
N SER A 204 -14.36 12.53 -1.73
CA SER A 204 -14.41 14.00 -1.68
C SER A 204 -13.06 14.62 -2.05
N ALA A 205 -13.06 15.51 -3.04
CA ALA A 205 -11.90 16.29 -3.41
C ALA A 205 -11.41 17.20 -2.27
N GLU A 206 -12.33 17.70 -1.43
CA GLU A 206 -12.00 18.52 -0.28
C GLU A 206 -11.17 17.76 0.77
N VAL A 207 -11.50 16.51 1.03
CA VAL A 207 -10.74 15.63 1.96
C VAL A 207 -9.30 15.47 1.47
N ILE A 208 -9.11 15.22 0.19
CA ILE A 208 -7.77 15.06 -0.41
C ILE A 208 -7.00 16.38 -0.39
N GLU A 209 -7.64 17.49 -0.72
CA GLU A 209 -7.00 18.81 -0.71
C GLU A 209 -6.57 19.24 0.71
N LYS A 210 -7.37 18.97 1.73
CA LYS A 210 -6.99 19.16 3.13
C LYS A 210 -5.76 18.34 3.51
N ALA A 211 -5.68 17.09 3.06
CA ALA A 211 -4.52 16.23 3.30
C ALA A 211 -3.23 16.77 2.63
N ARG A 212 -3.31 17.27 1.39
CA ARG A 212 -2.19 17.93 0.72
C ARG A 212 -1.69 19.14 1.51
N LYS A 213 -2.61 20.04 1.88
CA LYS A 213 -2.29 21.23 2.68
C LYS A 213 -1.71 20.89 4.06
N TYR A 214 -2.15 19.78 4.65
CA TYR A 214 -1.56 19.26 5.89
C TYR A 214 -0.07 18.92 5.71
N ILE A 215 0.27 18.17 4.65
CA ILE A 215 1.66 17.81 4.35
C ILE A 215 2.51 19.08 4.15
N TYR A 216 2.02 20.06 3.39
CA TYR A 216 2.75 21.32 3.16
C TYR A 216 3.06 22.07 4.46
N ARG A 217 2.11 22.09 5.41
CA ARG A 217 2.33 22.71 6.73
C ARG A 217 3.33 21.93 7.59
N CYS A 218 3.48 20.63 7.40
CA CYS A 218 4.45 19.83 8.14
C CYS A 218 5.88 19.91 7.58
N LYS A 219 6.08 20.48 6.38
CA LYS A 219 7.39 20.59 5.73
C LYS A 219 8.30 21.57 6.48
N ASN A 220 9.53 21.15 6.74
CA ASN A 220 10.60 21.95 7.30
C ASN A 220 11.50 22.55 6.20
N ALA A 221 12.38 23.47 6.56
CA ALA A 221 13.29 24.15 5.64
C ALA A 221 14.30 23.22 4.97
N ASP A 222 14.64 22.08 5.61
CA ASP A 222 15.54 21.05 5.06
C ASP A 222 14.88 20.11 4.05
N GLY A 223 13.60 20.35 3.73
CA GLY A 223 12.79 19.50 2.85
C GLY A 223 12.14 18.30 3.54
N GLY A 224 12.50 17.98 4.77
CA GLY A 224 11.91 16.91 5.54
C GLY A 224 10.59 17.30 6.20
N ILE A 225 9.87 16.30 6.69
CA ILE A 225 8.55 16.44 7.30
C ILE A 225 8.61 16.17 8.80
N SER A 226 8.03 17.07 9.59
CA SER A 226 7.81 16.91 11.02
C SER A 226 6.72 15.86 11.30
N TYR A 227 6.73 15.30 12.51
CA TYR A 227 5.80 14.24 12.92
C TYR A 227 4.33 14.63 12.85
N SER A 228 4.01 15.87 13.20
CA SER A 228 2.65 16.42 13.29
C SER A 228 2.66 17.90 12.92
N SER A 229 1.54 18.41 12.43
CA SER A 229 1.39 19.84 12.15
C SER A 229 1.34 20.71 13.44
N ARG A 230 0.91 20.10 14.53
CA ARG A 230 0.78 20.78 15.84
C ARG A 230 2.05 20.76 16.68
N ASN A 231 2.84 19.71 16.52
CA ASN A 231 4.12 19.55 17.21
C ASN A 231 5.23 19.47 16.17
N ARG A 232 5.57 20.62 15.61
CA ARG A 232 6.64 20.76 14.62
C ARG A 232 7.99 20.55 15.31
N GLY A 233 8.62 19.44 14.99
CA GLY A 233 9.95 19.08 15.47
C GLY A 233 10.90 18.87 14.29
N THR A 234 11.99 18.17 14.56
CA THR A 234 12.96 17.78 13.54
C THR A 234 12.33 16.91 12.45
N SER A 235 12.85 17.01 11.25
CA SER A 235 12.48 16.18 10.11
C SER A 235 12.75 14.71 10.40
N ARG A 236 11.81 13.85 9.98
CA ARG A 236 11.89 12.40 10.16
C ARG A 236 11.90 11.69 8.80
N PRO A 237 12.94 10.93 8.45
CA PRO A 237 13.02 10.25 7.15
C PRO A 237 11.81 9.35 6.87
N ALA A 238 11.35 8.56 7.83
CA ALA A 238 10.19 7.70 7.68
C ALA A 238 8.89 8.47 7.37
N ILE A 239 8.67 9.58 8.08
CA ILE A 239 7.49 10.45 7.88
C ILE A 239 7.60 11.21 6.56
N THR A 240 8.81 11.61 6.16
CA THR A 240 9.02 12.29 4.86
C THR A 240 8.73 11.36 3.69
N ALA A 241 9.17 10.10 3.75
CA ALA A 241 8.84 9.09 2.74
C ALA A 241 7.32 8.85 2.65
N ALA A 242 6.65 8.72 3.79
CA ALA A 242 5.20 8.57 3.86
C ALA A 242 4.46 9.80 3.32
N ALA A 243 4.92 11.01 3.66
CA ALA A 243 4.34 12.25 3.18
C ALA A 243 4.49 12.43 1.66
N LEU A 244 5.65 12.09 1.11
CA LEU A 244 5.87 12.12 -0.34
C LEU A 244 4.97 11.11 -1.07
N ALA A 245 4.84 9.89 -0.52
CA ALA A 245 3.88 8.92 -1.03
C ALA A 245 2.43 9.41 -0.90
N THR A 246 2.10 10.18 0.16
CA THR A 246 0.79 10.80 0.33
C THR A 246 0.50 11.78 -0.80
N LEU A 247 1.45 12.68 -1.12
CA LEU A 247 1.30 13.64 -2.22
C LEU A 247 1.06 12.92 -3.56
N TYR A 248 1.83 11.88 -3.85
CA TYR A 248 1.66 11.10 -5.09
C TYR A 248 0.28 10.41 -5.13
N ASN A 249 -0.19 9.84 -4.03
CA ASN A 249 -1.52 9.25 -3.98
C ASN A 249 -2.65 10.31 -4.03
N ALA A 250 -2.36 11.55 -3.62
CA ALA A 250 -3.27 12.69 -3.78
C ALA A 250 -3.24 13.32 -5.19
N GLY A 251 -2.37 12.81 -6.08
CA GLY A 251 -2.22 13.33 -7.45
C GLY A 251 -1.30 14.53 -7.56
N ASP A 252 -0.52 14.82 -6.53
CA ASP A 252 0.47 15.89 -6.51
C ASP A 252 1.87 15.34 -6.81
N TYR A 253 2.27 15.43 -8.07
CA TYR A 253 3.55 14.92 -8.54
C TYR A 253 4.60 16.03 -8.74
N ASP A 254 4.14 17.26 -9.04
CA ASP A 254 4.98 18.31 -9.60
C ASP A 254 4.96 19.63 -8.81
N SER A 255 4.31 19.66 -7.61
CA SER A 255 4.30 20.86 -6.80
C SER A 255 5.71 21.23 -6.35
N GLN A 256 5.93 22.53 -6.06
CA GLN A 256 7.21 23.04 -5.55
C GLN A 256 7.72 22.35 -4.27
N HIS A 257 6.87 21.59 -3.58
CA HIS A 257 7.23 20.88 -2.35
C HIS A 257 7.89 19.53 -2.61
N VAL A 258 7.53 18.87 -3.72
CA VAL A 258 7.98 17.51 -4.06
C VAL A 258 9.49 17.40 -4.27
N PRO A 259 10.17 18.29 -5.03
CA PRO A 259 11.61 18.18 -5.26
C PRO A 259 12.44 18.22 -3.96
N ASP A 260 12.13 19.11 -3.03
CA ASP A 260 12.86 19.23 -1.77
C ASP A 260 12.68 17.97 -0.89
N MET A 261 11.43 17.49 -0.80
CA MET A 261 11.12 16.27 -0.04
C MET A 261 11.80 15.05 -0.65
N PHE A 262 11.82 14.95 -1.98
CA PHE A 262 12.52 13.88 -2.68
C PHE A 262 14.03 13.94 -2.46
N ALA A 263 14.64 15.13 -2.53
CA ALA A 263 16.06 15.34 -2.25
C ALA A 263 16.40 14.95 -0.80
N TYR A 264 15.56 15.32 0.17
CA TYR A 264 15.70 14.90 1.56
C TYR A 264 15.66 13.38 1.71
N CYS A 265 14.67 12.71 1.11
CA CYS A 265 14.56 11.26 1.12
C CYS A 265 15.77 10.58 0.44
N LYS A 266 16.20 11.09 -0.72
CA LYS A 266 17.35 10.55 -1.45
C LYS A 266 18.61 10.60 -0.59
N LYS A 267 18.88 11.73 0.07
CA LYS A 267 20.01 11.90 0.97
C LYS A 267 20.00 10.91 2.14
N ASN A 268 18.84 10.70 2.75
CA ASN A 268 18.74 9.97 4.02
C ASN A 268 18.40 8.47 3.86
N LEU A 269 17.75 8.06 2.76
CA LEU A 269 17.19 6.72 2.60
C LEU A 269 17.80 5.91 1.46
N TYR A 270 18.28 6.57 0.39
CA TYR A 270 18.78 5.90 -0.80
C TYR A 270 20.03 5.03 -0.57
N PRO A 271 20.94 5.35 0.36
CA PRO A 271 22.13 4.52 0.61
C PRO A 271 21.82 3.10 1.12
N ILE A 272 20.68 2.88 1.81
CA ILE A 272 20.28 1.58 2.40
C ILE A 272 21.42 0.97 3.23
N THR A 273 21.93 1.71 4.19
CA THR A 273 22.99 1.29 5.10
C THR A 273 22.44 0.75 6.42
N ASP A 274 23.28 0.07 7.22
CA ASP A 274 22.90 -0.36 8.57
C ASP A 274 22.57 0.82 9.50
N GLN A 275 23.18 1.99 9.27
CA GLN A 275 22.89 3.22 9.99
C GLN A 275 21.44 3.68 9.78
N ASN A 276 20.82 3.34 8.64
CA ASN A 276 19.42 3.68 8.36
C ASN A 276 18.43 2.92 9.24
N ARG A 277 18.87 1.94 10.03
CA ARG A 277 18.05 1.30 11.08
C ARG A 277 17.85 2.19 12.31
N SER A 278 18.73 3.15 12.54
CA SER A 278 18.68 4.05 13.69
C SER A 278 17.47 5.00 13.71
N PHE A 279 16.84 5.27 12.58
CA PHE A 279 15.66 6.15 12.52
C PHE A 279 14.33 5.45 12.85
N GLY A 280 14.35 4.18 13.22
CA GLY A 280 13.16 3.38 13.55
C GLY A 280 12.25 3.08 12.35
N HIS A 281 11.36 2.11 12.51
CA HIS A 281 10.35 1.81 11.49
C HIS A 281 10.89 1.56 10.07
N TRP A 282 12.03 0.87 9.93
CA TRP A 282 12.73 0.62 8.66
C TRP A 282 11.79 0.06 7.58
N HIS A 283 11.02 -1.00 7.89
CA HIS A 283 10.10 -1.63 6.93
C HIS A 283 8.98 -0.69 6.49
N TYR A 284 8.39 0.08 7.42
CA TYR A 284 7.42 1.12 7.10
C TYR A 284 8.02 2.17 6.15
N THR A 285 9.24 2.62 6.43
CA THR A 285 9.93 3.62 5.62
C THR A 285 10.08 3.15 4.19
N TYR A 286 10.58 1.93 4.00
CA TYR A 286 10.82 1.40 2.65
C TYR A 286 9.55 0.90 1.96
N LEU A 287 8.46 0.59 2.67
CA LEU A 287 7.15 0.39 2.06
C LEU A 287 6.73 1.61 1.22
N TYR A 288 6.92 2.81 1.75
CA TYR A 288 6.51 4.02 1.06
C TYR A 288 7.61 4.60 0.16
N TYR A 289 8.85 4.58 0.60
CA TYR A 289 9.94 5.12 -0.21
C TYR A 289 10.16 4.32 -1.49
N SER A 290 10.04 3.01 -1.47
CA SER A 290 10.12 2.17 -2.67
C SER A 290 9.05 2.52 -3.71
N GLN A 291 7.81 2.79 -3.27
CA GLN A 291 6.73 3.25 -4.16
C GLN A 291 7.04 4.61 -4.79
N VAL A 292 7.67 5.50 -4.03
CA VAL A 292 8.10 6.82 -4.52
C VAL A 292 9.17 6.67 -5.58
N VAL A 293 10.25 5.91 -5.30
CA VAL A 293 11.34 5.69 -6.25
C VAL A 293 10.86 4.92 -7.49
N TYR A 294 9.98 3.93 -7.32
CA TYR A 294 9.37 3.19 -8.42
C TYR A 294 8.68 4.11 -9.43
N ARG A 295 8.00 5.18 -8.95
CA ARG A 295 7.32 6.17 -9.79
C ARG A 295 8.24 7.18 -10.46
N GLN A 296 9.50 7.33 -10.01
CA GLN A 296 10.47 8.22 -10.65
C GLN A 296 10.97 7.71 -12.01
N GLY A 297 10.79 6.43 -12.31
CA GLY A 297 11.17 5.85 -13.59
C GLY A 297 12.08 4.63 -13.46
N ALA A 298 12.28 3.95 -14.59
CA ALA A 298 12.92 2.64 -14.62
C ALA A 298 14.39 2.69 -14.18
N SER A 299 15.16 3.66 -14.63
CA SER A 299 16.60 3.75 -14.35
C SER A 299 16.92 3.99 -12.87
N GLU A 300 16.19 4.93 -12.24
CA GLU A 300 16.35 5.22 -10.81
C GLU A 300 15.89 4.03 -9.95
N TRP A 301 14.77 3.44 -10.34
CA TRP A 301 14.21 2.28 -9.64
C TRP A 301 15.13 1.07 -9.68
N GLU A 302 15.71 0.73 -10.84
CA GLU A 302 16.53 -0.48 -10.99
C GLU A 302 17.75 -0.47 -10.06
N VAL A 303 18.45 0.65 -9.97
CA VAL A 303 19.62 0.79 -9.09
C VAL A 303 19.21 0.69 -7.62
N PHE A 304 18.11 1.37 -7.24
CA PHE A 304 17.60 1.36 -5.87
C PHE A 304 17.05 -0.01 -5.49
N ARG A 305 16.24 -0.62 -6.37
CA ARG A 305 15.63 -1.93 -6.20
C ARG A 305 16.66 -3.00 -5.89
N ASN A 306 17.74 -3.09 -6.68
CA ASN A 306 18.74 -4.13 -6.51
C ASN A 306 19.35 -4.09 -5.10
N LYS A 307 19.67 -2.90 -4.61
CA LYS A 307 20.18 -2.73 -3.23
C LYS A 307 19.14 -3.12 -2.18
N LEU A 308 17.90 -2.67 -2.35
CA LEU A 308 16.83 -2.90 -1.39
C LEU A 308 16.42 -4.38 -1.35
N TYR A 309 16.23 -4.99 -2.52
CA TYR A 309 15.80 -6.40 -2.60
C TYR A 309 16.87 -7.33 -2.04
N ASN A 310 18.14 -7.13 -2.40
CA ASN A 310 19.23 -7.95 -1.85
C ASN A 310 19.30 -7.81 -0.33
N ARG A 311 19.09 -6.60 0.21
CA ARG A 311 19.03 -6.40 1.66
C ARG A 311 17.86 -7.12 2.29
N ILE A 312 16.65 -7.02 1.72
CA ILE A 312 15.46 -7.72 2.24
C ILE A 312 15.69 -9.22 2.20
N VAL A 313 16.12 -9.77 1.07
CA VAL A 313 16.30 -11.23 0.89
C VAL A 313 17.36 -11.79 1.85
N SER A 314 18.45 -11.07 2.09
CA SER A 314 19.51 -11.52 3.01
C SER A 314 19.06 -11.67 4.47
N GLU A 315 17.93 -11.08 4.85
CA GLU A 315 17.39 -11.11 6.21
C GLU A 315 16.25 -12.11 6.40
N GLN A 316 15.87 -12.83 5.34
CA GLN A 316 14.79 -13.81 5.41
C GLN A 316 15.17 -15.00 6.31
N GLN A 317 14.26 -15.39 7.17
CA GLN A 317 14.42 -16.57 8.03
C GLN A 317 14.21 -17.86 7.23
N THR A 318 14.74 -18.97 7.71
CA THR A 318 14.62 -20.29 7.06
C THR A 318 13.18 -20.75 6.86
N ASN A 319 12.25 -20.27 7.69
CA ASN A 319 10.83 -20.55 7.57
C ASN A 319 10.09 -19.66 6.56
N GLY A 320 10.80 -18.75 5.88
CA GLY A 320 10.26 -17.82 4.88
C GLY A 320 9.77 -16.48 5.44
N SER A 321 9.76 -16.27 6.76
CA SER A 321 9.34 -15.00 7.36
C SER A 321 10.50 -14.00 7.50
N TRP A 322 10.15 -12.77 7.89
CA TRP A 322 11.09 -11.75 8.38
C TRP A 322 10.71 -11.30 9.78
N LEU A 323 11.70 -10.96 10.56
CA LEU A 323 11.53 -10.52 11.96
C LEU A 323 11.66 -9.01 12.09
N GLY A 324 10.98 -8.43 13.08
CA GLY A 324 11.08 -7.02 13.44
C GLY A 324 10.16 -6.64 14.61
N ASN A 325 10.24 -5.37 15.01
CA ASN A 325 9.70 -4.87 16.28
C ASN A 325 8.17 -5.02 16.46
N ILE A 326 7.39 -5.01 15.38
CA ILE A 326 5.91 -5.12 15.46
C ILE A 326 5.49 -6.58 15.42
N GLY A 327 6.31 -7.43 14.82
CA GLY A 327 6.06 -8.86 14.70
C GLY A 327 6.23 -9.38 13.27
N PRO A 328 6.42 -10.70 13.12
CA PRO A 328 6.81 -11.28 11.84
C PRO A 328 5.77 -11.11 10.75
N ILE A 329 4.47 -11.14 11.05
CA ILE A 329 3.44 -10.95 10.04
C ILE A 329 3.49 -9.54 9.40
N TYR A 330 3.72 -8.51 10.20
CA TYR A 330 3.87 -7.14 9.72
C TYR A 330 5.06 -7.00 8.77
N VAL A 331 6.22 -7.47 9.21
CA VAL A 331 7.46 -7.34 8.45
C VAL A 331 7.42 -8.16 7.16
N THR A 332 6.92 -9.40 7.24
CA THR A 332 6.81 -10.29 6.08
C THR A 332 5.84 -9.72 5.05
N ALA A 333 4.67 -9.23 5.46
CA ALA A 333 3.71 -8.63 4.54
C ALA A 333 4.27 -7.40 3.82
N ILE A 334 4.93 -6.49 4.55
CA ILE A 334 5.54 -5.29 3.96
C ILE A 334 6.66 -5.65 2.99
N ASN A 335 7.58 -6.53 3.39
CA ASN A 335 8.68 -6.95 2.52
C ASN A 335 8.17 -7.60 1.24
N LEU A 336 7.13 -8.42 1.32
CA LEU A 336 6.51 -9.04 0.16
C LEU A 336 5.82 -8.03 -0.76
N ILE A 337 5.16 -6.99 -0.21
CA ILE A 337 4.60 -5.90 -1.02
C ILE A 337 5.72 -5.19 -1.78
N VAL A 338 6.82 -4.88 -1.11
CA VAL A 338 7.99 -4.20 -1.72
C VAL A 338 8.63 -5.08 -2.79
N LEU A 339 8.95 -6.33 -2.49
CA LEU A 339 9.59 -7.28 -3.42
C LEU A 339 8.76 -7.58 -4.68
N GLN A 340 7.46 -7.27 -4.65
CA GLN A 340 6.53 -7.54 -5.76
C GLN A 340 6.13 -6.28 -6.54
N LEU A 341 6.71 -5.10 -6.25
CA LEU A 341 6.38 -3.86 -6.96
C LEU A 341 6.57 -3.97 -8.48
N ASP A 342 7.62 -4.66 -8.92
CA ASP A 342 7.89 -4.87 -10.35
C ASP A 342 6.85 -5.72 -11.07
N ARG A 343 6.09 -6.54 -10.33
CA ARG A 343 5.02 -7.34 -10.89
C ARG A 343 3.81 -6.50 -11.32
N ALA A 344 3.67 -5.30 -10.74
CA ALA A 344 2.67 -4.28 -11.07
C ALA A 344 1.22 -4.81 -11.17
N TYR A 345 0.89 -5.87 -10.43
CA TYR A 345 -0.45 -6.47 -10.48
C TYR A 345 -1.52 -5.55 -9.88
N LEU A 346 -1.18 -4.75 -8.85
CA LEU A 346 -2.14 -3.87 -8.20
C LEU A 346 -2.12 -2.46 -8.80
N PRO A 347 -3.26 -1.91 -9.25
CA PRO A 347 -3.34 -0.57 -9.83
C PRO A 347 -2.78 0.54 -8.93
N ILE A 348 -2.94 0.39 -7.62
CA ILE A 348 -2.44 1.37 -6.65
C ILE A 348 -0.91 1.49 -6.65
N PHE A 349 -0.19 0.45 -7.07
CA PHE A 349 1.27 0.42 -7.14
C PHE A 349 1.82 0.62 -8.56
N GLN A 350 0.96 0.75 -9.57
CA GLN A 350 1.41 1.05 -10.94
C GLN A 350 1.92 2.49 -11.06
N ARG A 351 2.80 2.71 -12.07
CA ARG A 351 3.38 4.03 -12.39
C ARG A 351 2.37 4.97 -13.01
#